data_cc16711cbb283387dd712bb88f4347cb
#
_entry.id   cc16711cbb283387dd712bb88f4347cb
#
_cell.length_a   1.000
_cell.length_b   1.000
_cell.length_c   1.000
_cell.angle_alpha   90.00
_cell.angle_beta   90.00
_cell.angle_gamma   90.00
#
_symmetry.space_group_name_H-M   'P 1'
#
loop_
_entity.id
_entity.type
_entity.pdbx_description
1 polymer ?
#
loop_
_entity_poly.entity_id
_entity_poly.type
_entity_poly.pdbx_seq_one_letter_code
_entity_poly.pdbx_strand_id
1 'polypeptide(L)'
;MSQVNDEWSRKTSETMLKMSPTSMKVSLRMLREGKHLDLKECLQMEYRLVRRCCEDSDFYEGVRALLIDKDNKPKWNPVKLADVNEDLLDRYFSKLPSAEELKL
;
A
#
# COMPACT_ATOMS: atom_id res chain seq x y z
N MET A 1 -16.87 4.56 -2.60
CA MET A 1 -17.40 4.72 -1.23
C MET A 1 -17.88 6.12 -0.91
N SER A 2 -17.16 7.16 -1.34
CA SER A 2 -17.58 8.54 -1.10
C SER A 2 -18.88 8.94 -1.79
N GLN A 3 -19.32 8.16 -2.80
CA GLN A 3 -20.56 8.43 -3.52
C GLN A 3 -21.79 7.78 -2.87
N VAL A 4 -21.58 6.88 -1.92
CA VAL A 4 -22.65 6.23 -1.16
C VAL A 4 -22.91 7.07 0.08
N ASN A 5 -24.17 7.48 0.28
CA ASN A 5 -24.53 8.45 1.31
C ASN A 5 -25.11 7.78 2.55
N ASP A 6 -24.46 6.76 3.09
CA ASP A 6 -24.78 6.17 4.38
C ASP A 6 -23.67 6.42 5.41
N GLU A 7 -23.97 6.18 6.68
CA GLU A 7 -23.04 6.48 7.76
C GLU A 7 -21.78 5.60 7.70
N TRP A 8 -21.94 4.31 7.36
CA TRP A 8 -20.81 3.40 7.26
C TRP A 8 -19.84 3.83 6.17
N SER A 9 -20.37 4.15 4.99
CA SER A 9 -19.54 4.59 3.86
C SER A 9 -18.80 5.88 4.16
N ARG A 10 -19.48 6.84 4.80
CA ARG A 10 -18.87 8.11 5.16
C ARG A 10 -17.74 7.92 6.16
N LYS A 11 -17.97 7.16 7.22
CA LYS A 11 -16.95 6.88 8.24
C LYS A 11 -15.76 6.12 7.66
N THR A 12 -16.03 5.16 6.79
CA THR A 12 -14.98 4.39 6.14
C THR A 12 -14.13 5.28 5.24
N SER A 13 -14.76 6.15 4.44
CA SER A 13 -14.05 7.10 3.59
C SER A 13 -13.18 8.04 4.42
N GLU A 14 -13.70 8.57 5.52
CA GLU A 14 -12.95 9.46 6.41
C GLU A 14 -11.72 8.74 7.01
N THR A 15 -11.88 7.49 7.41
CA THR A 15 -10.78 6.68 7.94
C THR A 15 -9.72 6.43 6.87
N MET A 16 -10.14 6.08 5.66
CA MET A 16 -9.22 5.82 4.55
C MET A 16 -8.40 7.06 4.19
N LEU A 17 -8.99 8.25 4.28
CA LEU A 17 -8.27 9.50 3.99
C LEU A 17 -7.15 9.80 4.98
N LYS A 18 -7.12 9.11 6.14
CA LYS A 18 -6.04 9.23 7.12
C LYS A 18 -4.93 8.22 6.91
N MET A 19 -5.11 7.27 6.01
CA MET A 19 -4.15 6.20 5.75
C MET A 19 -3.14 6.60 4.68
N SER A 20 -2.06 5.82 4.56
CA SER A 20 -1.07 6.06 3.52
C SER A 20 -1.70 5.96 2.14
N PRO A 21 -1.64 7.04 1.33
CA PRO A 21 -2.15 7.00 -0.04
C PRO A 21 -1.47 5.93 -0.90
N THR A 22 -0.16 5.76 -0.78
CA THR A 22 0.58 4.73 -1.49
C THR A 22 0.06 3.35 -1.12
N SER A 23 -0.09 3.08 0.17
CA SER A 23 -0.56 1.79 0.66
C SER A 23 -1.95 1.45 0.15
N MET A 24 -2.86 2.43 0.10
CA MET A 24 -4.20 2.21 -0.41
C MET A 24 -4.21 1.84 -1.88
N LYS A 25 -3.44 2.55 -2.71
CA LYS A 25 -3.36 2.26 -4.15
C LYS A 25 -2.65 0.93 -4.43
N VAL A 26 -1.60 0.62 -3.68
CA VAL A 26 -0.90 -0.67 -3.78
C VAL A 26 -1.87 -1.81 -3.44
N SER A 27 -2.63 -1.67 -2.35
CA SER A 27 -3.59 -2.70 -1.93
C SER A 27 -4.67 -2.94 -2.98
N LEU A 28 -5.20 -1.87 -3.57
CA LEU A 28 -6.23 -2.00 -4.61
C LEU A 28 -5.68 -2.71 -5.83
N ARG A 29 -4.50 -2.33 -6.31
CA ARG A 29 -3.87 -2.97 -7.46
C ARG A 29 -3.52 -4.43 -7.17
N MET A 30 -3.05 -4.71 -5.96
CA MET A 30 -2.75 -6.07 -5.51
C MET A 30 -3.98 -6.98 -5.62
N LEU A 31 -5.14 -6.51 -5.17
CA LEU A 31 -6.38 -7.27 -5.27
C LEU A 31 -6.81 -7.49 -6.72
N ARG A 32 -6.67 -6.47 -7.55
CA ARG A 32 -7.03 -6.55 -8.97
C ARG A 32 -6.13 -7.53 -9.73
N GLU A 33 -4.83 -7.49 -9.50
CA GLU A 33 -3.89 -8.39 -10.17
C GLU A 33 -3.96 -9.80 -9.60
N GLY A 34 -4.12 -9.94 -8.29
CA GLY A 34 -4.21 -11.24 -7.63
C GLY A 34 -5.38 -12.08 -8.10
N LYS A 35 -6.44 -11.45 -8.56
CA LYS A 35 -7.60 -12.14 -9.12
C LYS A 35 -7.23 -13.06 -10.30
N HIS A 36 -6.18 -12.74 -11.03
CA HIS A 36 -5.75 -13.45 -12.24
C HIS A 36 -4.53 -14.33 -12.02
N LEU A 37 -4.03 -14.43 -10.77
CA LEU A 37 -2.81 -15.16 -10.45
C LEU A 37 -3.12 -16.42 -9.66
N ASP A 38 -2.25 -17.44 -9.78
CA ASP A 38 -2.31 -18.61 -8.91
C ASP A 38 -1.66 -18.30 -7.55
N LEU A 39 -1.70 -19.25 -6.61
CA LEU A 39 -1.17 -19.04 -5.27
C LEU A 39 0.31 -18.69 -5.26
N LYS A 40 1.11 -19.40 -6.06
CA LYS A 40 2.56 -19.17 -6.15
C LYS A 40 2.85 -17.76 -6.64
N GLU A 41 2.16 -17.34 -7.71
CA GLU A 41 2.31 -16.00 -8.26
C GLU A 41 1.86 -14.91 -7.29
N CYS A 42 0.77 -15.14 -6.55
CA CYS A 42 0.30 -14.21 -5.52
C CYS A 42 1.33 -14.05 -4.41
N LEU A 43 1.92 -15.14 -3.93
CA LEU A 43 2.95 -15.08 -2.89
C LEU A 43 4.19 -14.34 -3.37
N GLN A 44 4.59 -14.54 -4.62
CA GLN A 44 5.71 -13.82 -5.20
C GLN A 44 5.41 -12.32 -5.32
N MET A 45 4.20 -11.97 -5.76
CA MET A 45 3.78 -10.57 -5.83
C MET A 45 3.80 -9.90 -4.45
N GLU A 46 3.20 -10.54 -3.46
CA GLU A 46 3.16 -10.01 -2.09
C GLU A 46 4.55 -9.84 -1.51
N TYR A 47 5.46 -10.76 -1.79
CA TYR A 47 6.86 -10.65 -1.35
C TYR A 47 7.53 -9.41 -1.96
N ARG A 48 7.31 -9.14 -3.24
CA ARG A 48 7.83 -7.94 -3.90
C ARG A 48 7.30 -6.68 -3.21
N LEU A 49 6.01 -6.65 -2.92
CA LEU A 49 5.38 -5.50 -2.28
C LEU A 49 5.97 -5.24 -0.90
N VAL A 50 6.19 -6.27 -0.09
CA VAL A 50 6.81 -6.15 1.23
C VAL A 50 8.23 -5.58 1.10
N ARG A 51 9.02 -6.08 0.16
CA ARG A 51 10.38 -5.58 -0.08
C ARG A 51 10.38 -4.10 -0.45
N ARG A 52 9.45 -3.68 -1.32
CA ARG A 52 9.34 -2.28 -1.72
C ARG A 52 8.85 -1.39 -0.58
N CYS A 53 7.92 -1.87 0.23
CA CYS A 53 7.48 -1.15 1.42
C CYS A 53 8.63 -0.89 2.40
N CYS A 54 9.54 -1.84 2.54
CA CYS A 54 10.71 -1.68 3.40
C CYS A 54 11.74 -0.68 2.85
N GLU A 55 11.68 -0.38 1.55
CA GLU A 55 12.55 0.61 0.91
C GLU A 55 12.00 2.04 1.05
N ASP A 56 10.70 2.19 1.24
CA ASP A 56 10.04 3.50 1.30
C ASP A 56 9.75 3.94 2.73
N SER A 57 9.34 5.20 2.89
CA SER A 57 9.21 5.83 4.20
C SER A 57 7.90 5.51 4.94
N ASP A 58 6.80 5.23 4.22
CA ASP A 58 5.47 5.18 4.85
C ASP A 58 5.32 4.07 5.88
N PHE A 59 5.90 2.89 5.64
CA PHE A 59 5.87 1.82 6.63
C PHE A 59 6.52 2.25 7.94
N TYR A 60 7.70 2.83 7.85
CA TYR A 60 8.43 3.29 9.04
C TYR A 60 7.73 4.45 9.73
N GLU A 61 7.16 5.34 8.94
CA GLU A 61 6.42 6.49 9.46
C GLU A 61 5.15 6.06 10.20
N GLY A 62 4.43 5.06 9.67
CA GLY A 62 3.26 4.50 10.33
C GLY A 62 3.62 3.86 11.67
N VAL A 63 4.72 3.10 11.70
CA VAL A 63 5.20 2.48 12.94
C VAL A 63 5.62 3.56 13.95
N ARG A 64 6.34 4.58 13.52
CA ARG A 64 6.72 5.70 14.37
C ARG A 64 5.52 6.37 15.01
N ALA A 65 4.55 6.74 14.19
CA ALA A 65 3.40 7.52 14.66
C ALA A 65 2.49 6.74 15.60
N LEU A 66 2.37 5.43 15.41
CA LEU A 66 1.44 4.61 16.17
C LEU A 66 2.08 3.93 17.37
N LEU A 67 3.30 3.40 17.22
CA LEU A 67 3.91 2.52 18.23
C LEU A 67 5.09 3.13 18.98
N ILE A 68 5.84 4.04 18.37
CA ILE A 68 7.05 4.62 18.96
C ILE A 68 6.73 5.96 19.61
N ASP A 69 6.43 6.97 18.81
CA ASP A 69 6.11 8.33 19.30
C ASP A 69 4.67 8.43 19.78
N LYS A 70 3.79 7.58 19.27
CA LYS A 70 2.37 7.50 19.65
C LYS A 70 1.63 8.83 19.49
N ASP A 71 2.06 9.67 18.55
CA ASP A 71 1.39 10.93 18.27
C ASP A 71 0.18 10.76 17.36
N ASN A 72 0.03 9.60 16.69
CA ASN A 72 -1.03 9.29 15.73
C ASN A 72 -1.13 10.32 14.60
N LYS A 73 0.01 10.93 14.24
CA LYS A 73 0.09 11.96 13.19
C LYS A 73 1.14 11.56 12.16
N PRO A 74 0.92 10.47 11.41
CA PRO A 74 1.87 10.06 10.40
C PRO A 74 1.94 11.09 9.26
N LYS A 75 3.14 11.32 8.77
CA LYS A 75 3.39 12.20 7.64
C LYS A 75 3.69 11.33 6.43
N TRP A 76 2.65 10.97 5.71
CA TRP A 76 2.76 10.11 4.53
C TRP A 76 3.47 10.82 3.38
N ASN A 77 4.17 10.06 2.57
CA ASN A 77 4.83 10.56 1.37
C ASN A 77 4.57 9.61 0.19
N PRO A 78 3.79 9.97 -0.81
CA PRO A 78 3.08 11.26 -0.98
C PRO A 78 1.93 11.47 0.01
N VAL A 79 1.57 12.71 0.23
CA VAL A 79 0.50 13.08 1.17
C VAL A 79 -0.90 12.84 0.59
N LYS A 80 -1.06 12.98 -0.73
CA LYS A 80 -2.35 12.91 -1.40
C LYS A 80 -2.43 11.73 -2.36
N LEU A 81 -3.62 11.14 -2.47
CA LEU A 81 -3.86 10.06 -3.44
C LEU A 81 -3.49 10.47 -4.87
N ALA A 82 -3.79 11.71 -5.26
CA ALA A 82 -3.49 12.20 -6.60
C ALA A 82 -2.00 12.23 -6.92
N ASP A 83 -1.15 12.28 -5.91
CA ASP A 83 0.30 12.32 -6.09
C ASP A 83 0.94 10.93 -6.18
N VAL A 84 0.17 9.87 -5.94
CA VAL A 84 0.62 8.49 -6.15
C VAL A 84 0.37 8.14 -7.61
N ASN A 85 1.43 8.23 -8.43
CA ASN A 85 1.32 8.00 -9.87
C ASN A 85 1.58 6.55 -10.25
N GLU A 86 1.34 6.22 -11.52
CA GLU A 86 1.54 4.86 -12.03
C GLU A 86 3.00 4.40 -11.99
N ASP A 87 3.96 5.31 -12.17
CA ASP A 87 5.38 4.97 -12.11
C ASP A 87 5.77 4.46 -10.72
N LEU A 88 5.24 5.10 -9.68
CA LEU A 88 5.47 4.64 -8.30
C LEU A 88 4.86 3.26 -8.08
N LEU A 89 3.64 3.04 -8.54
CA LEU A 89 2.97 1.75 -8.42
C LEU A 89 3.69 0.66 -9.23
N ASP A 90 4.12 0.99 -10.45
CA ASP A 90 4.86 0.04 -11.28
C ASP A 90 6.15 -0.41 -10.59
N ARG A 91 6.82 0.49 -9.88
CA ARG A 91 8.01 0.14 -9.10
C ARG A 91 7.69 -0.91 -8.03
N TYR A 92 6.57 -0.74 -7.32
CA TYR A 92 6.16 -1.69 -6.27
C TYR A 92 5.90 -3.09 -6.83
N PHE A 93 5.35 -3.17 -8.02
CA PHE A 93 4.99 -4.45 -8.65
C PHE A 93 6.07 -5.00 -9.57
N SER A 94 7.18 -4.28 -9.76
CA SER A 94 8.27 -4.71 -10.62
C SER A 94 9.02 -5.89 -10.01
N LYS A 95 9.59 -6.71 -10.90
CA LYS A 95 10.40 -7.86 -10.46
C LYS A 95 11.62 -7.40 -9.69
N LEU A 96 11.97 -8.16 -8.66
CA LEU A 96 13.23 -7.99 -7.95
C LEU A 96 14.36 -8.63 -8.75
N PRO A 97 15.63 -8.28 -8.46
CA PRO A 97 16.75 -9.04 -9.01
C PRO A 97 16.55 -10.53 -8.74
N SER A 98 16.92 -11.38 -9.69
CA SER A 98 16.62 -12.82 -9.61
C SER A 98 17.09 -13.47 -8.32
N ALA A 99 18.19 -13.01 -7.74
CA ALA A 99 18.72 -13.53 -6.48
C ALA A 99 17.86 -13.14 -5.27
N GLU A 100 17.02 -12.10 -5.41
CA GLU A 100 16.18 -11.57 -4.32
C GLU A 100 14.70 -11.97 -4.44
N GLU A 101 14.30 -12.57 -5.56
CA GLU A 101 12.93 -13.05 -5.75
C GLU A 101 12.62 -14.22 -4.82
N LEU A 102 11.34 -14.31 -4.41
CA LEU A 102 10.87 -15.43 -3.61
C LEU A 102 10.89 -16.71 -4.46
N LYS A 103 11.55 -17.72 -3.95
CA LYS A 103 11.68 -19.03 -4.62
C LYS A 103 10.78 -20.04 -3.92
N LEU A 104 9.84 -20.56 -4.66
CA LEU A 104 8.89 -21.56 -4.19
C LEU A 104 9.02 -22.87 -4.95
#